data_a9ef005cb986c0e9841e3378c709b156
#
_entry.id   a9ef005cb986c0e9841e3378c709b156
#
_cell.length_a   1.000
_cell.length_b   1.000
_cell.length_c   1.000
_cell.angle_alpha   90.00
_cell.angle_beta   90.00
_cell.angle_gamma   90.00
#
_symmetry.space_group_name_H-M   'P 1'
#
loop_
_entity.id
_entity.type
_entity.pdbx_description
1 polymer ?
#
loop_
_entity_poly.entity_id
_entity_poly.type
_entity_poly.pdbx_seq_one_letter_code
_entity_poly.pdbx_strand_id
1 'polypeptide(L)'
;MKAKELAMLLGIPKSQRDELTQVLDYLVSEGRIGISKKGKYGKPEVFSVNGIFCGHPKGFGFVTVEGMEQDVFIPEDRTGAALHGDRVQIVVESQDRGSGRRAEGSVLKVLEHANKEVVGYYQKSKGFGFVIPDNQKISKDIFIPQGCDMGAVTGHKVVARIKEFGDANHKPEGVVTEILGHVNDPGTDILSIVRAYGLPEEFPPEVMDEVEGCPDEVAVPGPGRGEETWDGPYGIGDLTSPADWTGDLAGRLDLRGLRTVTIDGEDAKDLDDAVTLCRDGQGGYILGVHIADVSHYVKEGHPLDKEALKRGTSVYLVDRVIPMLPHKLSNGICSLNAGTDRLALSCIMELDVQGNVLDHKIAETVIHVDRRMTYTAVNAIVTDGDEAVMAEYEGFVPMFLSLIHISEPTRHSLI
;
A
#
# COMPACT_ATOMS: atom_id res chain seq x y z
N MET A 1 -34.37 25.72 23.60
CA MET A 1 -34.49 27.12 24.05
C MET A 1 -34.96 28.00 22.90
N LYS A 2 -35.66 29.12 23.14
CA LYS A 2 -36.01 30.08 22.06
C LYS A 2 -34.82 31.00 21.75
N ALA A 3 -34.76 31.56 20.54
CA ALA A 3 -33.67 32.47 20.14
C ALA A 3 -33.40 33.60 21.16
N LYS A 4 -34.46 34.18 21.75
CA LYS A 4 -34.35 35.19 22.80
C LYS A 4 -33.67 34.68 24.10
N GLU A 5 -33.94 33.44 24.48
CA GLU A 5 -33.35 32.79 25.65
C GLU A 5 -31.86 32.46 25.39
N LEU A 6 -31.56 32.01 24.17
CA LEU A 6 -30.17 31.78 23.70
C LEU A 6 -29.38 33.09 23.68
N ALA A 7 -29.95 34.17 23.13
CA ALA A 7 -29.31 35.50 23.12
C ALA A 7 -29.00 36.01 24.53
N MET A 8 -29.87 35.78 25.49
CA MET A 8 -29.63 36.15 26.90
C MET A 8 -28.53 35.29 27.53
N LEU A 9 -28.56 33.99 27.30
CA LEU A 9 -27.55 33.06 27.85
C LEU A 9 -26.14 33.32 27.28
N LEU A 10 -26.07 33.70 26.01
CA LEU A 10 -24.79 33.98 25.30
C LEU A 10 -24.35 35.45 25.45
N GLY A 11 -25.12 36.28 26.17
CA GLY A 11 -24.78 37.69 26.37
C GLY A 11 -24.84 38.56 25.12
N ILE A 12 -25.64 38.16 24.10
CA ILE A 12 -25.72 38.82 22.80
C ILE A 12 -26.60 40.08 22.91
N PRO A 13 -26.09 41.30 22.58
CA PRO A 13 -26.82 42.55 22.66
C PRO A 13 -27.98 42.58 21.67
N LYS A 14 -28.96 43.43 21.92
CA LYS A 14 -30.17 43.53 21.10
C LYS A 14 -29.87 43.84 19.63
N SER A 15 -28.82 44.61 19.35
CA SER A 15 -28.38 44.96 17.98
C SER A 15 -27.83 43.83 17.14
N GLN A 16 -27.44 42.72 17.76
CA GLN A 16 -26.85 41.54 17.09
C GLN A 16 -27.80 40.33 17.07
N ARG A 17 -29.04 40.48 17.48
CA ARG A 17 -30.01 39.38 17.53
C ARG A 17 -30.44 38.85 16.15
N ASP A 18 -30.43 39.72 15.15
CA ASP A 18 -30.75 39.33 13.77
C ASP A 18 -29.62 38.46 13.19
N GLU A 19 -28.38 38.80 13.52
CA GLU A 19 -27.21 38.00 13.15
C GLU A 19 -27.22 36.62 13.83
N LEU A 20 -27.57 36.59 15.17
CA LEU A 20 -27.79 35.31 15.85
C LEU A 20 -28.87 34.46 15.16
N THR A 21 -29.95 35.07 14.70
CA THR A 21 -31.04 34.36 14.02
C THR A 21 -30.53 33.79 12.71
N GLN A 22 -29.78 34.55 11.92
CA GLN A 22 -29.17 34.05 10.68
C GLN A 22 -28.23 32.84 10.92
N VAL A 23 -27.40 32.93 11.97
CA VAL A 23 -26.51 31.81 12.36
C VAL A 23 -27.32 30.60 12.80
N LEU A 24 -28.37 30.81 13.57
CA LEU A 24 -29.24 29.70 13.99
C LEU A 24 -29.98 29.04 12.79
N ASP A 25 -30.46 29.84 11.85
CA ASP A 25 -31.11 29.34 10.63
C ASP A 25 -30.13 28.60 9.74
N TYR A 26 -28.89 29.12 9.62
CA TYR A 26 -27.80 28.40 8.95
C TYR A 26 -27.49 27.05 9.62
N LEU A 27 -27.36 27.01 10.96
CA LEU A 27 -27.14 25.76 11.70
C LEU A 27 -28.31 24.78 11.58
N VAL A 28 -29.55 25.28 11.43
CA VAL A 28 -30.72 24.42 11.14
C VAL A 28 -30.66 23.87 9.74
N SER A 29 -30.28 24.68 8.74
CA SER A 29 -30.12 24.23 7.35
C SER A 29 -29.01 23.19 7.18
N GLU A 30 -27.95 23.29 7.96
CA GLU A 30 -26.87 22.31 8.06
C GLU A 30 -27.24 21.06 8.90
N GLY A 31 -28.45 21.01 9.49
CA GLY A 31 -28.89 19.90 10.35
C GLY A 31 -28.16 19.78 11.69
N ARG A 32 -27.33 20.77 12.04
CA ARG A 32 -26.53 20.77 13.30
C ARG A 32 -27.38 21.07 14.55
N ILE A 33 -28.48 21.78 14.38
CA ILE A 33 -29.48 22.01 15.43
C ILE A 33 -30.89 21.82 14.84
N GLY A 34 -31.83 21.41 15.68
CA GLY A 34 -33.24 21.29 15.32
C GLY A 34 -34.08 22.43 15.84
N ILE A 35 -35.17 22.76 15.14
CA ILE A 35 -36.20 23.69 15.63
C ILE A 35 -37.50 22.94 15.81
N SER A 36 -38.05 22.95 17.04
CA SER A 36 -39.35 22.31 17.33
C SER A 36 -40.52 23.12 16.76
N LYS A 37 -41.70 22.50 16.60
CA LYS A 37 -42.94 23.17 16.21
C LYS A 37 -43.30 24.37 17.08
N LYS A 38 -42.76 24.48 18.30
CA LYS A 38 -42.91 25.60 19.24
C LYS A 38 -41.82 26.68 19.13
N GLY A 39 -40.96 26.61 18.07
CA GLY A 39 -39.86 27.56 17.82
C GLY A 39 -38.75 27.48 18.87
N LYS A 40 -38.49 26.31 19.45
CA LYS A 40 -37.38 26.09 20.38
C LYS A 40 -36.24 25.39 19.65
N TYR A 41 -35.04 25.95 19.68
CA TYR A 41 -33.81 25.34 19.21
C TYR A 41 -33.30 24.32 20.23
N GLY A 42 -32.78 23.21 19.75
CA GLY A 42 -32.26 22.10 20.55
C GLY A 42 -31.45 21.14 19.71
N LYS A 43 -31.05 19.99 20.27
CA LYS A 43 -30.52 18.90 19.48
C LYS A 43 -31.61 18.45 18.49
N PRO A 44 -31.27 18.24 17.22
CA PRO A 44 -32.24 17.70 16.26
C PRO A 44 -32.71 16.33 16.77
N GLU A 45 -34.00 16.06 16.70
CA GLU A 45 -34.55 14.71 16.92
C GLU A 45 -34.06 13.75 15.84
N VAL A 46 -33.80 14.32 14.65
CA VAL A 46 -33.24 13.66 13.47
C VAL A 46 -32.13 14.57 12.96
N PHE A 47 -30.91 14.10 12.88
CA PHE A 47 -29.78 14.88 12.35
C PHE A 47 -29.18 14.16 11.13
N SER A 48 -28.79 14.94 10.14
CA SER A 48 -28.10 14.42 8.96
C SER A 48 -26.60 14.55 9.13
N VAL A 49 -25.88 13.48 8.76
CA VAL A 49 -24.43 13.41 8.78
C VAL A 49 -23.92 12.80 7.48
N ASN A 50 -22.67 13.10 7.14
CA ASN A 50 -22.01 12.48 6.02
C ASN A 50 -21.10 11.37 6.50
N GLY A 51 -20.97 10.30 5.71
CA GLY A 51 -20.10 9.18 6.03
C GLY A 51 -19.90 8.28 4.83
N ILE A 52 -19.15 7.20 5.04
CA ILE A 52 -18.85 6.18 4.02
C ILE A 52 -19.75 4.97 4.26
N PHE A 53 -20.48 4.58 3.22
CA PHE A 53 -21.39 3.42 3.26
C PHE A 53 -20.62 2.12 3.04
N CYS A 54 -20.65 1.23 4.01
CA CYS A 54 -20.13 -0.12 3.93
C CYS A 54 -21.28 -1.11 3.76
N GLY A 55 -21.48 -1.60 2.53
CA GLY A 55 -22.52 -2.57 2.22
C GLY A 55 -22.23 -3.96 2.80
N HIS A 56 -23.28 -4.75 2.97
CA HIS A 56 -23.23 -6.13 3.42
C HIS A 56 -23.91 -7.05 2.39
N PRO A 57 -23.46 -8.31 2.20
CA PRO A 57 -24.04 -9.24 1.22
C PRO A 57 -25.54 -9.49 1.36
N LYS A 58 -26.11 -9.27 2.54
CA LYS A 58 -27.56 -9.40 2.82
C LYS A 58 -28.37 -8.14 2.49
N GLY A 59 -27.79 -7.14 1.81
CA GLY A 59 -28.49 -5.93 1.34
C GLY A 59 -28.49 -4.75 2.33
N PHE A 60 -28.33 -4.95 3.61
CA PHE A 60 -28.15 -3.87 4.58
C PHE A 60 -26.71 -3.32 4.57
N GLY A 61 -26.46 -2.26 5.30
CA GLY A 61 -25.10 -1.72 5.42
C GLY A 61 -24.87 -0.93 6.71
N PHE A 62 -23.66 -0.37 6.81
CA PHE A 62 -23.25 0.50 7.89
C PHE A 62 -22.67 1.78 7.31
N VAL A 63 -22.82 2.89 8.01
CA VAL A 63 -22.16 4.15 7.64
C VAL A 63 -21.19 4.54 8.72
N THR A 64 -19.92 4.59 8.35
CA THR A 64 -18.85 5.11 9.19
C THR A 64 -18.86 6.64 9.10
N VAL A 65 -19.07 7.30 10.22
CA VAL A 65 -19.16 8.77 10.34
C VAL A 65 -17.98 9.27 11.16
N GLU A 66 -17.25 10.25 10.63
CA GLU A 66 -16.11 10.84 11.33
C GLU A 66 -16.56 11.47 12.66
N GLY A 67 -15.86 11.16 13.75
CA GLY A 67 -16.18 11.62 15.11
C GLY A 67 -17.28 10.84 15.82
N MET A 68 -17.82 9.77 15.24
CA MET A 68 -18.71 8.80 15.91
C MET A 68 -17.94 7.55 16.30
N GLU A 69 -18.13 7.07 17.54
CA GLU A 69 -17.46 5.85 18.04
C GLU A 69 -18.00 4.57 17.38
N GLN A 70 -19.22 4.59 16.88
CA GLN A 70 -19.89 3.42 16.30
C GLN A 70 -20.52 3.78 14.96
N ASP A 71 -20.46 2.84 14.03
CA ASP A 71 -21.11 2.93 12.73
C ASP A 71 -22.65 2.94 12.89
N VAL A 72 -23.31 3.67 12.00
CA VAL A 72 -24.77 3.74 11.91
C VAL A 72 -25.28 2.60 11.05
N PHE A 73 -26.19 1.78 11.57
CA PHE A 73 -26.82 0.70 10.84
C PHE A 73 -27.87 1.25 9.85
N ILE A 74 -27.82 0.76 8.60
CA ILE A 74 -28.78 1.13 7.54
C ILE A 74 -29.48 -0.14 7.07
N PRO A 75 -30.77 -0.30 7.33
CA PRO A 75 -31.57 -1.41 6.83
C PRO A 75 -31.60 -1.46 5.29
N GLU A 76 -31.83 -2.65 4.73
CA GLU A 76 -31.84 -2.89 3.28
C GLU A 76 -32.80 -1.96 2.52
N ASP A 77 -33.98 -1.76 3.04
CA ASP A 77 -35.05 -0.90 2.47
C ASP A 77 -34.73 0.59 2.55
N ARG A 78 -33.67 0.99 3.28
CA ARG A 78 -33.24 2.38 3.50
C ARG A 78 -31.88 2.73 2.91
N THR A 79 -31.27 1.82 2.15
CA THR A 79 -29.96 2.05 1.51
C THR A 79 -30.06 2.97 0.27
N GLY A 80 -31.28 3.10 -0.32
CA GLY A 80 -31.46 3.90 -1.52
C GLY A 80 -30.61 3.43 -2.70
N ALA A 81 -29.91 4.37 -3.34
CA ALA A 81 -28.96 4.11 -4.44
C ALA A 81 -27.53 3.80 -3.97
N ALA A 82 -27.28 3.79 -2.67
CA ALA A 82 -25.91 3.62 -2.15
C ALA A 82 -25.35 2.24 -2.46
N LEU A 83 -24.11 2.22 -2.91
CA LEU A 83 -23.27 1.04 -3.08
C LEU A 83 -22.10 1.07 -2.09
N HIS A 84 -21.46 -0.06 -1.89
CA HIS A 84 -20.30 -0.16 -0.99
C HIS A 84 -19.20 0.86 -1.36
N GLY A 85 -18.71 1.58 -0.37
CA GLY A 85 -17.66 2.60 -0.52
C GLY A 85 -18.20 4.01 -0.81
N ASP A 86 -19.48 4.16 -1.14
CA ASP A 86 -20.06 5.46 -1.50
C ASP A 86 -20.02 6.45 -0.33
N ARG A 87 -19.75 7.70 -0.67
CA ARG A 87 -19.92 8.80 0.27
C ARG A 87 -21.37 9.23 0.28
N VAL A 88 -22.00 9.10 1.43
CA VAL A 88 -23.44 9.30 1.59
C VAL A 88 -23.74 10.34 2.66
N GLN A 89 -24.89 11.02 2.48
CA GLN A 89 -25.55 11.74 3.56
C GLN A 89 -26.66 10.87 4.10
N ILE A 90 -26.65 10.65 5.41
CA ILE A 90 -27.64 9.85 6.11
C ILE A 90 -28.41 10.68 7.13
N VAL A 91 -29.62 10.25 7.39
CA VAL A 91 -30.41 10.71 8.53
C VAL A 91 -30.25 9.67 9.63
N VAL A 92 -29.83 10.10 10.81
CA VAL A 92 -29.68 9.24 11.99
C VAL A 92 -30.90 9.45 12.88
N GLU A 93 -31.63 8.36 13.17
CA GLU A 93 -32.72 8.39 14.14
C GLU A 93 -32.13 8.46 15.55
N SER A 94 -32.74 9.25 16.43
CA SER A 94 -32.22 9.45 17.78
C SER A 94 -32.23 8.12 18.55
N GLN A 95 -31.09 7.76 19.10
CA GLN A 95 -30.99 6.63 20.02
C GLN A 95 -31.74 6.92 21.31
N ASP A 96 -32.55 5.96 21.74
CA ASP A 96 -32.93 5.82 23.15
C ASP A 96 -31.63 5.45 23.94
N ARG A 97 -31.07 6.40 24.68
CA ARG A 97 -29.78 6.31 25.39
C ARG A 97 -29.71 5.22 26.49
N GLY A 98 -30.67 4.30 26.53
CA GLY A 98 -30.77 3.25 27.56
C GLY A 98 -30.66 1.81 27.08
N SER A 99 -30.75 1.53 25.76
CA SER A 99 -30.96 0.14 25.27
C SER A 99 -29.71 -0.57 24.75
N GLY A 100 -28.54 0.10 24.67
CA GLY A 100 -27.30 -0.50 24.10
C GLY A 100 -27.40 -0.87 22.61
N ARG A 101 -28.47 -0.46 21.92
CA ARG A 101 -28.65 -0.70 20.48
C ARG A 101 -27.85 0.31 19.66
N ARG A 102 -27.30 -0.15 18.53
CA ARG A 102 -26.62 0.70 17.54
C ARG A 102 -27.59 1.74 16.98
N ALA A 103 -27.07 2.93 16.64
CA ALA A 103 -27.84 3.92 15.92
C ALA A 103 -28.32 3.36 14.58
N GLU A 104 -29.59 3.60 14.25
CA GLU A 104 -30.19 3.25 12.97
C GLU A 104 -30.41 4.52 12.15
N GLY A 105 -30.25 4.43 10.84
CA GLY A 105 -30.42 5.57 9.95
C GLY A 105 -30.95 5.17 8.58
N SER A 106 -31.07 6.17 7.71
CA SER A 106 -31.46 5.99 6.32
C SER A 106 -30.59 6.87 5.42
N VAL A 107 -30.25 6.35 4.23
CA VAL A 107 -29.55 7.14 3.21
C VAL A 107 -30.49 8.18 2.63
N LEU A 108 -30.14 9.44 2.81
CA LEU A 108 -30.89 10.56 2.25
C LEU A 108 -30.44 10.82 0.81
N LYS A 109 -29.12 10.81 0.58
CA LYS A 109 -28.51 11.10 -0.71
C LYS A 109 -27.13 10.47 -0.80
N VAL A 110 -26.78 9.97 -1.99
CA VAL A 110 -25.39 9.65 -2.35
C VAL A 110 -24.72 10.94 -2.80
N LEU A 111 -23.62 11.30 -2.18
CA LEU A 111 -22.83 12.49 -2.48
C LEU A 111 -21.80 12.19 -3.57
N GLU A 112 -21.20 11.00 -3.50
CA GLU A 112 -20.18 10.54 -4.45
C GLU A 112 -20.22 9.02 -4.52
N HIS A 113 -20.21 8.47 -5.73
CA HIS A 113 -20.09 7.03 -5.97
C HIS A 113 -18.63 6.62 -6.05
N ALA A 114 -18.22 5.67 -5.21
CA ALA A 114 -16.87 5.12 -5.18
C ALA A 114 -16.61 4.19 -6.37
N ASN A 115 -17.60 3.39 -6.75
CA ASN A 115 -17.47 2.38 -7.80
C ASN A 115 -18.23 2.79 -9.04
N LYS A 116 -17.53 3.30 -10.05
CA LYS A 116 -18.09 3.60 -11.37
C LYS A 116 -18.07 2.38 -12.28
N GLU A 117 -17.18 1.45 -12.01
CA GLU A 117 -17.02 0.16 -12.70
C GLU A 117 -17.04 -0.97 -11.69
N VAL A 118 -17.57 -2.10 -12.12
CA VAL A 118 -17.73 -3.31 -11.29
C VAL A 118 -17.27 -4.51 -12.09
N VAL A 119 -16.42 -5.32 -11.48
CA VAL A 119 -16.05 -6.63 -12.02
C VAL A 119 -17.03 -7.67 -11.51
N GLY A 120 -17.46 -8.56 -12.40
CA GLY A 120 -18.40 -9.59 -12.00
C GLY A 120 -18.67 -10.65 -13.06
N TYR A 121 -19.54 -11.56 -12.69
CA TYR A 121 -19.99 -12.66 -13.53
C TYR A 121 -21.17 -12.24 -14.38
N TYR A 122 -21.08 -12.38 -15.71
CA TYR A 122 -22.16 -12.06 -16.62
C TYR A 122 -23.13 -13.25 -16.79
N GLN A 123 -24.40 -12.97 -16.63
CA GLN A 123 -25.49 -13.93 -16.84
C GLN A 123 -26.46 -13.37 -17.90
N LYS A 124 -26.52 -14.05 -19.06
CA LYS A 124 -27.40 -13.65 -20.18
C LYS A 124 -28.83 -14.15 -19.97
N SER A 125 -29.80 -13.33 -20.36
CA SER A 125 -31.21 -13.65 -20.43
C SER A 125 -31.78 -13.32 -21.81
N LYS A 126 -33.08 -13.53 -22.04
CA LYS A 126 -33.71 -13.17 -23.31
C LYS A 126 -33.83 -11.64 -23.46
N GLY A 127 -32.96 -11.05 -24.30
CA GLY A 127 -32.97 -9.62 -24.60
C GLY A 127 -32.29 -8.70 -23.59
N PHE A 128 -31.64 -9.22 -22.56
CA PHE A 128 -30.87 -8.46 -21.57
C PHE A 128 -29.92 -9.39 -20.80
N GLY A 129 -29.14 -8.84 -19.88
CA GLY A 129 -28.30 -9.61 -18.98
C GLY A 129 -28.14 -8.97 -17.62
N PHE A 130 -27.41 -9.63 -16.74
CA PHE A 130 -26.98 -9.11 -15.45
C PHE A 130 -25.50 -9.36 -15.24
N VAL A 131 -24.85 -8.41 -14.58
CA VAL A 131 -23.54 -8.64 -13.98
C VAL A 131 -23.70 -8.78 -12.48
N ILE A 132 -23.34 -9.95 -11.97
CA ILE A 132 -23.31 -10.27 -10.54
C ILE A 132 -21.93 -9.86 -10.03
N PRO A 133 -21.82 -8.82 -9.17
CA PRO A 133 -20.54 -8.33 -8.70
C PRO A 133 -19.73 -9.39 -7.94
N ASP A 134 -18.42 -9.44 -8.18
CA ASP A 134 -17.51 -10.29 -7.40
C ASP A 134 -17.35 -9.79 -5.97
N ASN A 135 -17.38 -8.48 -5.78
CA ASN A 135 -17.44 -7.89 -4.46
C ASN A 135 -18.84 -8.06 -3.85
N GLN A 136 -18.98 -9.04 -2.98
CA GLN A 136 -20.23 -9.37 -2.30
C GLN A 136 -20.81 -8.22 -1.46
N LYS A 137 -20.03 -7.20 -1.12
CA LYS A 137 -20.52 -6.00 -0.44
C LYS A 137 -21.37 -5.11 -1.36
N ILE A 138 -21.27 -5.32 -2.69
CA ILE A 138 -22.20 -4.75 -3.67
C ILE A 138 -23.32 -5.79 -3.89
N SER A 139 -24.36 -5.70 -3.10
CA SER A 139 -25.45 -6.71 -3.05
C SER A 139 -26.43 -6.63 -4.24
N LYS A 140 -26.33 -5.60 -5.08
CA LYS A 140 -27.22 -5.39 -6.23
C LYS A 140 -26.55 -5.83 -7.53
N ASP A 141 -27.21 -6.72 -8.29
CA ASP A 141 -26.79 -7.03 -9.65
C ASP A 141 -26.94 -5.82 -10.55
N ILE A 142 -26.02 -5.68 -11.51
CA ILE A 142 -26.09 -4.60 -12.50
C ILE A 142 -26.87 -5.09 -13.72
N PHE A 143 -27.96 -4.44 -14.05
CA PHE A 143 -28.75 -4.72 -15.24
C PHE A 143 -28.02 -4.27 -16.51
N ILE A 144 -27.95 -5.14 -17.51
CA ILE A 144 -27.29 -4.86 -18.80
C ILE A 144 -28.36 -4.93 -19.90
N PRO A 145 -28.74 -3.79 -20.50
CA PRO A 145 -29.71 -3.76 -21.60
C PRO A 145 -29.20 -4.52 -22.84
N GLN A 146 -30.13 -4.84 -23.71
CA GLN A 146 -29.84 -5.44 -25.01
C GLN A 146 -28.87 -4.57 -25.82
N GLY A 147 -27.83 -5.20 -26.36
CA GLY A 147 -26.80 -4.51 -27.15
C GLY A 147 -25.72 -3.78 -26.33
N CYS A 148 -25.82 -3.82 -24.99
CA CYS A 148 -24.81 -3.23 -24.09
C CYS A 148 -23.87 -4.29 -23.48
N ASP A 149 -23.90 -5.53 -23.98
CA ASP A 149 -23.18 -6.68 -23.46
C ASP A 149 -21.85 -7.00 -24.16
N MET A 150 -21.44 -6.20 -25.15
CA MET A 150 -20.23 -6.46 -25.99
C MET A 150 -20.17 -7.89 -26.57
N GLY A 151 -21.30 -8.59 -26.67
CA GLY A 151 -21.32 -10.00 -27.08
C GLY A 151 -20.99 -10.99 -25.98
N ALA A 152 -20.95 -10.58 -24.72
CA ALA A 152 -20.72 -11.46 -23.59
C ALA A 152 -21.77 -12.57 -23.52
N VAL A 153 -21.34 -13.76 -23.11
CA VAL A 153 -22.18 -14.91 -22.86
C VAL A 153 -22.13 -15.29 -21.40
N THR A 154 -23.15 -16.06 -20.95
CA THR A 154 -23.18 -16.57 -19.58
C THR A 154 -21.88 -17.34 -19.27
N GLY A 155 -21.24 -16.99 -18.16
CA GLY A 155 -19.96 -17.57 -17.76
C GLY A 155 -18.77 -16.61 -17.94
N HIS A 156 -18.93 -15.52 -18.69
CA HIS A 156 -17.87 -14.52 -18.80
C HIS A 156 -17.71 -13.72 -17.51
N LYS A 157 -16.48 -13.48 -17.14
CA LYS A 157 -16.06 -12.41 -16.25
C LYS A 157 -15.96 -11.13 -17.06
N VAL A 158 -16.55 -10.06 -16.57
CA VAL A 158 -16.63 -8.79 -17.30
C VAL A 158 -16.38 -7.61 -16.37
N VAL A 159 -15.94 -6.50 -16.95
CA VAL A 159 -16.01 -5.18 -16.35
C VAL A 159 -17.27 -4.50 -16.84
N ALA A 160 -18.14 -4.04 -15.95
CA ALA A 160 -19.35 -3.30 -16.27
C ALA A 160 -19.24 -1.89 -15.71
N ARG A 161 -19.44 -0.89 -16.58
CA ARG A 161 -19.54 0.51 -16.17
C ARG A 161 -20.99 0.84 -15.84
N ILE A 162 -21.21 1.34 -14.63
CA ILE A 162 -22.53 1.77 -14.16
C ILE A 162 -22.89 3.09 -14.85
N LYS A 163 -24.03 3.15 -15.49
CA LYS A 163 -24.60 4.34 -16.12
C LYS A 163 -25.65 5.00 -15.23
N GLU A 164 -26.50 4.17 -14.61
CA GLU A 164 -27.51 4.61 -13.67
C GLU A 164 -27.39 3.77 -12.40
N PHE A 165 -27.27 4.42 -11.26
CA PHE A 165 -27.04 3.71 -9.98
C PHE A 165 -28.33 3.13 -9.37
N GLY A 166 -29.47 3.36 -10.01
CA GLY A 166 -30.76 2.88 -9.55
C GLY A 166 -31.25 3.61 -8.29
N ASP A 167 -32.22 2.99 -7.64
CA ASP A 167 -32.81 3.47 -6.38
C ASP A 167 -33.31 2.29 -5.52
N ALA A 168 -34.23 2.54 -4.59
CA ALA A 168 -34.84 1.49 -3.77
C ALA A 168 -35.66 0.48 -4.59
N ASN A 169 -36.20 0.88 -5.77
CA ASN A 169 -37.08 0.09 -6.61
C ASN A 169 -36.43 -0.39 -7.91
N HIS A 170 -35.36 0.23 -8.35
CA HIS A 170 -34.70 -0.05 -9.62
C HIS A 170 -33.25 -0.50 -9.38
N LYS A 171 -32.88 -1.61 -10.02
CA LYS A 171 -31.48 -2.09 -10.02
C LYS A 171 -30.58 -1.08 -10.75
N PRO A 172 -29.29 -1.00 -10.40
CA PRO A 172 -28.32 -0.28 -11.20
C PRO A 172 -28.30 -0.79 -12.64
N GLU A 173 -28.13 0.13 -13.61
CA GLU A 173 -28.00 -0.20 -15.02
C GLU A 173 -26.61 0.17 -15.53
N GLY A 174 -26.03 -0.68 -16.38
CA GLY A 174 -24.68 -0.48 -16.90
C GLY A 174 -24.47 -1.04 -18.28
N VAL A 175 -23.21 -0.91 -18.73
CA VAL A 175 -22.74 -1.48 -19.99
C VAL A 175 -21.48 -2.28 -19.73
N VAL A 176 -21.32 -3.41 -20.39
CA VAL A 176 -20.04 -4.15 -20.39
C VAL A 176 -19.01 -3.34 -21.17
N THR A 177 -17.88 -3.07 -20.56
CA THR A 177 -16.75 -2.31 -21.17
C THR A 177 -15.57 -3.19 -21.51
N GLU A 178 -15.43 -4.36 -20.84
CA GLU A 178 -14.37 -5.32 -21.09
C GLU A 178 -14.86 -6.74 -20.79
N ILE A 179 -14.45 -7.71 -21.59
CA ILE A 179 -14.64 -9.15 -21.34
C ILE A 179 -13.28 -9.71 -20.94
N LEU A 180 -13.14 -10.18 -19.71
CA LEU A 180 -11.88 -10.66 -19.14
C LEU A 180 -11.57 -12.12 -19.56
N GLY A 181 -12.61 -12.91 -19.89
CA GLY A 181 -12.54 -14.30 -20.25
C GLY A 181 -13.69 -15.09 -19.65
N HIS A 182 -13.73 -16.39 -19.91
CA HIS A 182 -14.68 -17.27 -19.24
C HIS A 182 -14.18 -17.63 -17.84
N VAL A 183 -15.08 -17.84 -16.88
CA VAL A 183 -14.73 -18.15 -15.48
C VAL A 183 -13.83 -19.39 -15.33
N ASN A 184 -13.83 -20.29 -16.32
CA ASN A 184 -12.99 -21.49 -16.36
C ASN A 184 -11.67 -21.29 -17.13
N ASP A 185 -11.43 -20.11 -17.74
CA ASP A 185 -10.21 -19.86 -18.48
C ASP A 185 -9.06 -19.53 -17.49
N PRO A 186 -7.87 -20.10 -17.69
CA PRO A 186 -6.72 -19.80 -16.83
C PRO A 186 -6.40 -18.31 -16.80
N GLY A 187 -6.15 -17.77 -15.60
CA GLY A 187 -5.75 -16.37 -15.39
C GLY A 187 -6.90 -15.36 -15.37
N THR A 188 -8.14 -15.76 -15.71
CA THR A 188 -9.31 -14.85 -15.66
C THR A 188 -9.62 -14.38 -14.23
N ASP A 189 -9.36 -15.24 -13.25
CA ASP A 189 -9.50 -14.91 -11.83
C ASP A 189 -8.51 -13.80 -11.40
N ILE A 190 -7.23 -13.95 -11.79
CA ILE A 190 -6.20 -12.95 -11.50
C ILE A 190 -6.49 -11.63 -12.22
N LEU A 191 -6.86 -11.69 -13.50
CA LEU A 191 -7.23 -10.49 -14.26
C LEU A 191 -8.46 -9.79 -13.66
N SER A 192 -9.41 -10.55 -13.13
CA SER A 192 -10.56 -10.01 -12.40
C SER A 192 -10.14 -9.23 -11.15
N ILE A 193 -9.15 -9.72 -10.40
CA ILE A 193 -8.57 -9.02 -9.25
C ILE A 193 -7.88 -7.74 -9.70
N VAL A 194 -7.04 -7.81 -10.74
CA VAL A 194 -6.34 -6.64 -11.29
C VAL A 194 -7.33 -5.53 -11.65
N ARG A 195 -8.40 -5.86 -12.36
CA ARG A 195 -9.46 -4.89 -12.74
C ARG A 195 -10.27 -4.41 -11.54
N ALA A 196 -10.61 -5.29 -10.61
CA ALA A 196 -11.42 -4.94 -9.43
C ALA A 196 -10.72 -3.93 -8.51
N TYR A 197 -9.39 -4.00 -8.43
CA TYR A 197 -8.59 -3.07 -7.64
C TYR A 197 -7.99 -1.91 -8.46
N GLY A 198 -8.26 -1.88 -9.77
CA GLY A 198 -7.73 -0.83 -10.66
C GLY A 198 -6.20 -0.80 -10.72
N LEU A 199 -5.56 -1.99 -10.60
CA LEU A 199 -4.10 -2.08 -10.61
C LEU A 199 -3.56 -1.72 -11.99
N PRO A 200 -2.60 -0.80 -12.10
CA PRO A 200 -2.04 -0.37 -13.36
C PRO A 200 -1.02 -1.39 -13.89
N GLU A 201 -1.31 -2.06 -14.99
CA GLU A 201 -0.41 -3.06 -15.59
C GLU A 201 0.73 -2.43 -16.39
N GLU A 202 0.50 -1.28 -16.99
CA GLU A 202 1.48 -0.58 -17.82
C GLU A 202 1.96 0.71 -17.15
N PHE A 203 3.15 1.14 -17.50
CA PHE A 203 3.68 2.44 -17.13
C PHE A 203 3.40 3.47 -18.22
N PRO A 204 3.13 4.75 -17.87
CA PRO A 204 3.00 5.83 -18.83
C PRO A 204 4.27 5.98 -19.69
N PRO A 205 4.15 6.41 -20.97
CA PRO A 205 5.29 6.58 -21.87
C PRO A 205 6.37 7.52 -21.29
N GLU A 206 5.98 8.63 -20.65
CA GLU A 206 6.91 9.58 -20.04
C GLU A 206 7.74 8.97 -18.90
N VAL A 207 7.20 7.95 -18.20
CA VAL A 207 7.93 7.18 -17.18
C VAL A 207 8.94 6.26 -17.85
N MET A 208 8.52 5.59 -18.93
CA MET A 208 9.40 4.68 -19.66
C MET A 208 10.57 5.43 -20.35
N ASP A 209 10.30 6.62 -20.90
CA ASP A 209 11.33 7.49 -21.49
C ASP A 209 12.38 7.90 -20.44
N GLU A 210 11.94 8.22 -19.21
CA GLU A 210 12.86 8.56 -18.10
C GLU A 210 13.70 7.35 -17.72
N VAL A 211 13.10 6.16 -17.61
CA VAL A 211 13.78 4.91 -17.25
C VAL A 211 14.76 4.46 -18.34
N GLU A 212 14.49 4.70 -19.61
CA GLU A 212 15.43 4.39 -20.70
C GLU A 212 16.74 5.19 -20.55
N GLY A 213 16.66 6.40 -19.99
CA GLY A 213 17.84 7.24 -19.67
C GLY A 213 18.69 6.74 -18.50
N CYS A 214 18.17 5.83 -17.67
CA CYS A 214 18.94 5.27 -16.56
C CYS A 214 19.99 4.28 -17.05
N PRO A 215 21.22 4.28 -16.46
CA PRO A 215 22.26 3.33 -16.82
C PRO A 215 21.85 1.90 -16.40
N ASP A 216 22.41 0.91 -17.09
CA ASP A 216 22.23 -0.50 -16.73
C ASP A 216 23.23 -0.98 -15.66
N GLU A 217 24.37 -0.28 -15.56
CA GLU A 217 25.47 -0.59 -14.64
C GLU A 217 26.03 0.68 -14.00
N VAL A 218 26.63 0.54 -12.83
CA VAL A 218 27.36 1.61 -12.16
C VAL A 218 28.79 1.62 -12.67
N ALA A 219 29.17 2.69 -13.38
CA ALA A 219 30.54 2.85 -13.88
C ALA A 219 31.46 3.34 -12.75
N VAL A 220 32.17 2.43 -12.08
CA VAL A 220 33.09 2.75 -11.00
C VAL A 220 34.53 2.75 -11.51
N PRO A 221 35.33 3.83 -11.31
CA PRO A 221 36.72 3.85 -11.65
C PRO A 221 37.58 2.87 -10.82
N GLY A 222 38.68 2.42 -11.40
CA GLY A 222 39.65 1.55 -10.73
C GLY A 222 39.43 0.07 -10.97
N PRO A 223 40.36 -0.77 -10.53
CA PRO A 223 40.19 -2.20 -10.61
C PRO A 223 39.00 -2.59 -9.76
N GLY A 224 38.11 -3.40 -10.36
CA GLY A 224 37.12 -4.12 -9.57
C GLY A 224 37.78 -4.90 -8.44
N ARG A 225 37.03 -5.45 -7.56
CA ARG A 225 37.52 -6.24 -6.42
C ARG A 225 38.62 -7.24 -6.89
N GLY A 226 39.83 -7.13 -6.33
CA GLY A 226 40.84 -8.21 -6.42
C GLY A 226 40.34 -9.42 -5.62
N GLU A 227 40.81 -10.62 -5.94
CA GLU A 227 40.49 -11.85 -5.23
C GLU A 227 40.96 -11.86 -3.75
N GLU A 228 41.57 -10.80 -3.26
CA GLU A 228 42.05 -10.68 -1.89
C GLU A 228 40.85 -10.45 -0.96
N THR A 229 40.58 -11.45 -0.17
CA THR A 229 39.61 -11.45 0.93
C THR A 229 39.98 -10.37 1.95
N TRP A 230 39.04 -9.51 2.25
CA TRP A 230 39.18 -8.49 3.27
C TRP A 230 39.06 -9.10 4.68
N ASP A 231 40.16 -9.56 5.25
CA ASP A 231 40.26 -10.04 6.64
C ASP A 231 41.10 -9.04 7.48
N GLY A 232 40.93 -7.75 7.27
CA GLY A 232 41.71 -6.74 7.99
C GLY A 232 40.90 -5.99 9.06
N PRO A 233 41.55 -5.43 10.06
CA PRO A 233 40.93 -4.62 11.09
C PRO A 233 40.53 -3.26 10.49
N TYR A 234 39.23 -3.08 10.32
CA TYR A 234 38.71 -1.79 9.89
C TYR A 234 37.74 -1.27 10.95
N GLY A 235 38.09 -0.14 11.54
CA GLY A 235 37.17 0.69 12.25
C GLY A 235 36.31 1.50 11.26
N ILE A 236 35.10 1.90 11.65
CA ILE A 236 34.23 2.79 10.87
C ILE A 236 34.94 4.07 10.46
N GLY A 237 35.93 4.51 11.25
CA GLY A 237 36.73 5.72 11.00
C GLY A 237 37.63 5.62 9.76
N ASP A 238 38.00 4.41 9.33
CA ASP A 238 38.88 4.19 8.19
C ASP A 238 38.14 4.19 6.85
N LEU A 239 36.80 4.15 6.87
CA LEU A 239 35.97 4.16 5.68
C LEU A 239 35.92 5.58 5.10
N THR A 240 36.54 5.78 3.97
CA THR A 240 36.62 7.07 3.27
C THR A 240 36.15 6.96 1.83
N SER A 241 35.72 8.09 1.28
CA SER A 241 35.47 8.21 -0.16
C SER A 241 36.78 8.31 -0.91
N PRO A 242 36.98 7.57 -2.03
CA PRO A 242 38.12 7.77 -2.91
C PRO A 242 38.17 9.20 -3.43
N ALA A 243 39.36 9.81 -3.36
CA ALA A 243 39.55 11.24 -3.71
C ALA A 243 39.37 11.54 -5.20
N ASP A 244 39.45 10.54 -6.06
CA ASP A 244 39.33 10.62 -7.52
C ASP A 244 37.88 10.36 -7.99
N TRP A 245 36.95 10.01 -7.09
CA TRP A 245 35.57 9.82 -7.43
C TRP A 245 34.86 11.15 -7.65
N THR A 246 34.15 11.26 -8.78
CA THR A 246 33.43 12.45 -9.22
C THR A 246 32.02 12.10 -9.70
N GLY A 247 31.19 13.10 -9.97
CA GLY A 247 29.78 12.88 -10.42
C GLY A 247 28.99 12.11 -9.40
N ASP A 248 28.28 11.06 -9.83
CA ASP A 248 27.39 10.25 -9.01
C ASP A 248 28.10 9.47 -7.90
N LEU A 249 29.43 9.33 -8.00
CA LEU A 249 30.24 8.64 -7.01
C LEU A 249 30.88 9.60 -5.98
N ALA A 250 30.83 10.91 -6.22
CA ALA A 250 31.44 11.88 -5.33
C ALA A 250 30.90 11.80 -3.90
N GLY A 251 31.79 11.60 -2.93
CA GLY A 251 31.46 11.49 -1.52
C GLY A 251 30.97 10.12 -1.06
N ARG A 252 30.70 9.19 -1.96
CA ARG A 252 30.29 7.81 -1.60
C ARG A 252 31.47 7.03 -1.04
N LEU A 253 31.24 6.18 -0.07
CA LEU A 253 32.24 5.25 0.44
C LEU A 253 32.39 4.06 -0.50
N ASP A 254 33.62 3.63 -0.75
CA ASP A 254 33.88 2.39 -1.51
C ASP A 254 33.91 1.19 -0.55
N LEU A 255 32.80 0.42 -0.59
CA LEU A 255 32.64 -0.80 0.21
C LEU A 255 32.73 -2.08 -0.64
N ARG A 256 33.13 -1.98 -1.91
CA ARG A 256 33.26 -3.13 -2.83
C ARG A 256 34.19 -4.21 -2.34
N GLY A 257 35.16 -3.84 -1.49
CA GLY A 257 36.06 -4.79 -0.85
C GLY A 257 35.40 -5.67 0.22
N LEU A 258 34.26 -5.28 0.78
CA LEU A 258 33.58 -6.04 1.82
C LEU A 258 32.79 -7.21 1.22
N ARG A 259 32.83 -8.35 1.93
CA ARG A 259 32.07 -9.53 1.55
C ARG A 259 30.58 -9.28 1.84
N THR A 260 29.79 -9.18 0.78
CA THR A 260 28.41 -8.76 0.83
C THR A 260 27.50 -9.81 0.21
N VAL A 261 26.36 -10.10 0.84
CA VAL A 261 25.37 -11.05 0.36
C VAL A 261 23.97 -10.46 0.44
N THR A 262 23.09 -10.94 -0.43
CA THR A 262 21.61 -10.79 -0.29
C THR A 262 21.02 -12.10 0.18
N ILE A 263 19.89 -12.06 0.91
CA ILE A 263 19.19 -13.26 1.45
C ILE A 263 17.70 -13.09 1.20
N ASP A 264 17.18 -13.78 0.18
CA ASP A 264 15.81 -13.63 -0.29
C ASP A 264 15.14 -14.97 -0.60
N GLY A 265 13.90 -14.91 -1.08
CA GLY A 265 13.24 -16.08 -1.66
C GLY A 265 13.89 -16.48 -3.00
N GLU A 266 13.71 -17.74 -3.39
CA GLU A 266 14.31 -18.31 -4.62
C GLU A 266 13.90 -17.52 -5.87
N ASP A 267 12.68 -17.06 -5.95
CA ASP A 267 12.10 -16.38 -7.11
C ASP A 267 12.21 -14.85 -7.06
N ALA A 268 12.76 -14.27 -5.97
CA ALA A 268 12.93 -12.82 -5.84
C ALA A 268 13.86 -12.29 -6.93
N LYS A 269 13.52 -11.13 -7.51
CA LYS A 269 14.30 -10.45 -8.54
C LYS A 269 14.63 -9.00 -8.15
N ASP A 270 13.88 -8.47 -7.24
CA ASP A 270 13.97 -7.14 -6.65
C ASP A 270 14.67 -7.28 -5.28
N LEU A 271 16.00 -7.32 -5.32
CA LEU A 271 16.84 -7.51 -4.13
C LEU A 271 17.14 -6.13 -3.54
N ASP A 272 16.36 -5.71 -2.56
CA ASP A 272 16.42 -4.34 -2.03
C ASP A 272 17.50 -4.17 -0.95
N ASP A 273 17.84 -5.24 -0.23
CA ASP A 273 18.79 -5.20 0.90
C ASP A 273 19.90 -6.23 0.79
N ALA A 274 21.05 -5.86 1.32
CA ALA A 274 22.21 -6.72 1.43
C ALA A 274 22.91 -6.53 2.78
N VAL A 275 23.65 -7.53 3.21
CA VAL A 275 24.38 -7.52 4.46
C VAL A 275 25.83 -7.86 4.28
N THR A 276 26.66 -7.22 5.09
CA THR A 276 28.10 -7.49 5.26
C THR A 276 28.38 -7.78 6.71
N LEU A 277 29.19 -8.75 7.00
CA LEU A 277 29.75 -8.96 8.34
C LEU A 277 31.23 -9.32 8.26
N CYS A 278 32.06 -8.60 8.98
CA CYS A 278 33.47 -8.93 9.16
C CYS A 278 33.90 -8.72 10.62
N ARG A 279 35.12 -9.22 10.96
CA ARG A 279 35.73 -8.97 12.27
C ARG A 279 36.41 -7.61 12.28
N ASP A 280 36.36 -6.88 13.38
CA ASP A 280 37.02 -5.57 13.56
C ASP A 280 38.51 -5.68 13.92
N GLY A 281 39.03 -6.90 14.06
CA GLY A 281 40.38 -7.16 14.49
C GLY A 281 40.66 -6.92 15.99
N GLN A 282 39.72 -6.38 16.73
CA GLN A 282 39.78 -6.13 18.17
C GLN A 282 38.91 -7.10 18.98
N GLY A 283 38.26 -8.03 18.31
CA GLY A 283 37.42 -9.07 18.88
C GLY A 283 35.91 -8.83 18.70
N GLY A 284 35.53 -7.67 18.17
CA GLY A 284 34.17 -7.31 17.80
C GLY A 284 33.84 -7.61 16.34
N TYR A 285 32.81 -6.94 15.84
CA TYR A 285 32.33 -7.10 14.48
C TYR A 285 32.02 -5.74 13.83
N ILE A 286 32.11 -5.70 12.50
CA ILE A 286 31.52 -4.65 11.68
C ILE A 286 30.39 -5.27 10.89
N LEU A 287 29.17 -4.78 11.12
CA LEU A 287 27.95 -5.16 10.42
C LEU A 287 27.56 -4.03 9.48
N GLY A 288 27.46 -4.32 8.19
CA GLY A 288 26.88 -3.44 7.20
C GLY A 288 25.48 -3.89 6.79
N VAL A 289 24.53 -2.97 6.80
CA VAL A 289 23.21 -3.14 6.21
C VAL A 289 23.10 -2.14 5.08
N HIS A 290 22.86 -2.64 3.88
CA HIS A 290 22.91 -1.87 2.64
C HIS A 290 21.54 -1.93 1.98
N ILE A 291 20.96 -0.79 1.70
CA ILE A 291 19.71 -0.67 0.95
C ILE A 291 20.01 -0.04 -0.40
N ALA A 292 19.44 -0.58 -1.47
CA ALA A 292 19.57 -0.02 -2.81
C ALA A 292 19.25 1.48 -2.82
N ASP A 293 20.12 2.32 -3.37
CA ASP A 293 19.91 3.77 -3.44
C ASP A 293 18.95 4.14 -4.57
N VAL A 294 17.68 3.78 -4.40
CA VAL A 294 16.63 4.05 -5.36
C VAL A 294 16.45 5.55 -5.59
N SER A 295 16.67 6.38 -4.56
CA SER A 295 16.51 7.83 -4.63
C SER A 295 17.55 8.51 -5.53
N HIS A 296 18.66 7.82 -5.83
CA HIS A 296 19.61 8.25 -6.83
C HIS A 296 19.01 8.28 -8.23
N TYR A 297 18.17 7.32 -8.56
CA TYR A 297 17.52 7.16 -9.89
C TYR A 297 16.15 7.79 -9.96
N VAL A 298 15.36 7.70 -8.90
CA VAL A 298 14.00 8.24 -8.79
C VAL A 298 14.07 9.63 -8.18
N LYS A 299 13.99 10.67 -9.02
CA LYS A 299 14.13 12.06 -8.58
C LYS A 299 12.76 12.66 -8.22
N GLU A 300 12.72 13.37 -7.09
CA GLU A 300 11.50 14.01 -6.58
C GLU A 300 10.82 14.89 -7.64
N GLY A 301 9.52 14.73 -7.79
CA GLY A 301 8.69 15.50 -8.72
C GLY A 301 8.77 15.10 -10.19
N HIS A 302 9.64 14.17 -10.57
CA HIS A 302 9.74 13.64 -11.93
C HIS A 302 8.56 12.68 -12.26
N PRO A 303 8.33 12.34 -13.54
CA PRO A 303 7.27 11.40 -13.93
C PRO A 303 7.33 10.06 -13.20
N LEU A 304 8.52 9.50 -13.06
CA LEU A 304 8.77 8.23 -12.38
C LEU A 304 8.40 8.28 -10.89
N ASP A 305 8.78 9.35 -10.17
CA ASP A 305 8.43 9.56 -8.77
C ASP A 305 6.92 9.70 -8.58
N LYS A 306 6.26 10.48 -9.44
CA LYS A 306 4.80 10.66 -9.40
C LYS A 306 4.04 9.36 -9.63
N GLU A 307 4.49 8.53 -10.57
CA GLU A 307 3.88 7.24 -10.83
C GLU A 307 4.16 6.25 -9.69
N ALA A 308 5.37 6.23 -9.14
CA ALA A 308 5.71 5.42 -7.98
C ALA A 308 4.84 5.79 -6.76
N LEU A 309 4.68 7.10 -6.49
CA LEU A 309 3.80 7.59 -5.42
C LEU A 309 2.34 7.18 -5.64
N LYS A 310 1.85 7.25 -6.88
CA LYS A 310 0.50 6.85 -7.26
C LYS A 310 0.27 5.34 -7.07
N ARG A 311 1.26 4.50 -7.41
CA ARG A 311 1.20 3.05 -7.21
C ARG A 311 1.33 2.68 -5.73
N GLY A 312 2.20 3.36 -5.00
CA GLY A 312 2.41 3.26 -3.56
C GLY A 312 3.16 2.00 -3.11
N THR A 313 3.07 0.90 -3.85
CA THR A 313 3.75 -0.38 -3.57
C THR A 313 3.76 -1.27 -4.80
N SER A 314 4.64 -2.28 -4.82
CA SER A 314 4.51 -3.42 -5.73
C SER A 314 3.41 -4.36 -5.23
N VAL A 315 2.65 -4.96 -6.16
CA VAL A 315 1.58 -5.92 -5.82
C VAL A 315 1.97 -7.29 -6.36
N TYR A 316 2.16 -8.24 -5.45
CA TYR A 316 2.54 -9.61 -5.78
C TYR A 316 1.28 -10.46 -5.92
N LEU A 317 0.98 -10.89 -7.16
CA LEU A 317 -0.09 -11.83 -7.48
C LEU A 317 0.50 -13.24 -7.59
N VAL A 318 -0.36 -14.25 -7.72
CA VAL A 318 0.09 -15.64 -7.76
C VAL A 318 0.97 -15.95 -8.97
N ASP A 319 0.72 -15.31 -10.11
CA ASP A 319 1.36 -15.59 -11.40
C ASP A 319 2.26 -14.45 -11.90
N ARG A 320 2.17 -13.26 -11.31
CA ARG A 320 2.90 -12.06 -11.74
C ARG A 320 3.05 -11.03 -10.63
N VAL A 321 3.95 -10.09 -10.86
CA VAL A 321 4.10 -8.88 -10.03
C VAL A 321 3.68 -7.66 -10.85
N ILE A 322 2.88 -6.79 -10.26
CA ILE A 322 2.63 -5.44 -10.77
C ILE A 322 3.54 -4.50 -9.98
N PRO A 323 4.68 -4.09 -10.54
CA PRO A 323 5.71 -3.43 -9.77
C PRO A 323 5.41 -1.93 -9.54
N MET A 324 5.90 -1.39 -8.43
CA MET A 324 5.87 0.05 -8.15
C MET A 324 6.78 0.82 -9.10
N LEU A 325 7.94 0.26 -9.43
CA LEU A 325 8.93 0.81 -10.36
C LEU A 325 9.10 -0.11 -11.57
N PRO A 326 9.40 0.40 -12.77
CA PRO A 326 9.69 -0.42 -13.95
C PRO A 326 10.82 -1.42 -13.69
N HIS A 327 10.71 -2.61 -14.28
CA HIS A 327 11.64 -3.72 -14.06
C HIS A 327 13.11 -3.39 -14.36
N LYS A 328 13.39 -2.46 -15.29
CA LYS A 328 14.75 -1.96 -15.54
C LYS A 328 15.38 -1.36 -14.28
N LEU A 329 14.56 -0.77 -13.40
CA LEU A 329 15.01 -0.28 -12.09
C LEU A 329 14.91 -1.39 -11.05
N SER A 330 13.70 -1.89 -10.77
CA SER A 330 13.46 -2.79 -9.63
C SER A 330 14.20 -4.13 -9.71
N ASN A 331 14.38 -4.70 -10.90
CA ASN A 331 15.12 -5.94 -11.09
C ASN A 331 16.54 -5.72 -11.66
N GLY A 332 16.82 -4.49 -12.12
CA GLY A 332 18.05 -4.08 -12.78
C GLY A 332 18.99 -3.27 -11.88
N ILE A 333 19.10 -1.96 -12.19
CA ILE A 333 20.12 -1.11 -11.54
C ILE A 333 19.88 -0.89 -10.03
N CYS A 334 18.62 -0.91 -9.56
CA CYS A 334 18.30 -0.82 -8.14
C CYS A 334 18.31 -2.19 -7.43
N SER A 335 18.32 -3.32 -8.16
CA SER A 335 18.44 -4.63 -7.53
C SER A 335 19.90 -4.94 -7.20
N LEU A 336 20.17 -5.36 -5.97
CA LEU A 336 21.49 -5.71 -5.47
C LEU A 336 21.94 -7.09 -5.97
N ASN A 337 22.02 -7.21 -7.31
CA ASN A 337 22.34 -8.45 -7.99
C ASN A 337 23.80 -8.88 -7.73
N ALA A 338 24.01 -10.19 -7.50
CA ALA A 338 25.35 -10.73 -7.29
C ALA A 338 26.27 -10.52 -8.51
N GLY A 339 27.53 -10.26 -8.25
CA GLY A 339 28.56 -10.02 -9.27
C GLY A 339 28.52 -8.63 -9.89
N THR A 340 27.78 -7.68 -9.32
CA THR A 340 27.65 -6.32 -9.86
C THR A 340 27.88 -5.26 -8.80
N ASP A 341 28.42 -4.11 -9.24
CA ASP A 341 28.52 -2.92 -8.40
C ASP A 341 27.17 -2.20 -8.34
N ARG A 342 26.80 -1.72 -7.15
CA ARG A 342 25.52 -1.03 -6.91
C ARG A 342 25.72 0.18 -6.00
N LEU A 343 24.93 1.22 -6.25
CA LEU A 343 24.78 2.34 -5.34
C LEU A 343 23.85 1.93 -4.20
N ALA A 344 24.30 2.19 -2.97
CA ALA A 344 23.51 1.88 -1.79
C ALA A 344 23.55 3.01 -0.76
N LEU A 345 22.53 3.06 0.08
CA LEU A 345 22.55 3.77 1.35
C LEU A 345 22.84 2.74 2.44
N SER A 346 23.94 2.90 3.14
CA SER A 346 24.45 1.90 4.07
C SER A 346 24.47 2.40 5.50
N CYS A 347 24.03 1.55 6.42
CA CYS A 347 24.28 1.69 7.85
C CYS A 347 25.39 0.70 8.23
N ILE A 348 26.56 1.22 8.63
CA ILE A 348 27.72 0.43 9.03
C ILE A 348 27.85 0.57 10.55
N MET A 349 27.85 -0.53 11.28
CA MET A 349 27.82 -0.60 12.74
C MET A 349 29.04 -1.34 13.28
N GLU A 350 29.71 -0.77 14.29
CA GLU A 350 30.66 -1.49 15.15
C GLU A 350 29.91 -2.17 16.28
N LEU A 351 30.12 -3.47 16.44
CA LEU A 351 29.47 -4.29 17.45
C LEU A 351 30.51 -4.95 18.36
N ASP A 352 30.19 -5.02 19.65
CA ASP A 352 30.95 -5.87 20.56
C ASP A 352 30.65 -7.37 20.34
N VAL A 353 31.34 -8.24 21.09
CA VAL A 353 31.15 -9.69 21.01
C VAL A 353 29.75 -10.15 21.49
N GLN A 354 29.02 -9.31 22.18
CA GLN A 354 27.66 -9.53 22.64
C GLN A 354 26.61 -9.01 21.68
N GLY A 355 27.01 -8.33 20.57
CA GLY A 355 26.13 -7.73 19.58
C GLY A 355 25.60 -6.35 19.96
N ASN A 356 26.14 -5.69 21.00
CA ASN A 356 25.78 -4.31 21.29
C ASN A 356 26.44 -3.37 20.30
N VAL A 357 25.67 -2.41 19.78
CA VAL A 357 26.18 -1.37 18.88
C VAL A 357 27.04 -0.40 19.68
N LEU A 358 28.31 -0.27 19.34
CA LEU A 358 29.27 0.65 19.93
C LEU A 358 29.28 2.00 19.22
N ASP A 359 29.28 1.95 17.89
CA ASP A 359 29.22 3.13 17.01
C ASP A 359 28.55 2.78 15.70
N HIS A 360 28.12 3.79 14.90
CA HIS A 360 27.53 3.58 13.60
C HIS A 360 27.77 4.76 12.66
N LYS A 361 27.76 4.49 11.36
CA LYS A 361 27.86 5.48 10.29
C LYS A 361 26.83 5.17 9.21
N ILE A 362 26.02 6.19 8.88
CA ILE A 362 25.09 6.14 7.74
C ILE A 362 25.73 6.94 6.60
N ALA A 363 25.86 6.34 5.42
CA ALA A 363 26.48 6.97 4.28
C ALA A 363 25.96 6.41 2.96
N GLU A 364 26.05 7.23 1.92
CA GLU A 364 25.94 6.77 0.54
C GLU A 364 27.20 5.98 0.18
N THR A 365 27.03 4.84 -0.48
CA THR A 365 28.10 3.87 -0.70
C THR A 365 28.04 3.29 -2.11
N VAL A 366 29.15 2.66 -2.52
CA VAL A 366 29.18 1.70 -3.61
C VAL A 366 29.53 0.35 -3.01
N ILE A 367 28.71 -0.64 -3.26
CA ILE A 367 28.89 -2.03 -2.80
C ILE A 367 29.05 -2.96 -4.00
N HIS A 368 29.66 -4.11 -3.75
CA HIS A 368 29.69 -5.25 -4.69
C HIS A 368 29.06 -6.44 -3.98
N VAL A 369 27.99 -7.00 -4.53
CA VAL A 369 27.34 -8.19 -3.94
C VAL A 369 28.05 -9.44 -4.45
N ASP A 370 28.64 -10.20 -3.54
CA ASP A 370 29.40 -11.42 -3.90
C ASP A 370 28.51 -12.60 -4.20
N ARG A 371 27.47 -12.78 -3.40
CA ARG A 371 26.58 -13.93 -3.51
C ARG A 371 25.13 -13.55 -3.23
N ARG A 372 24.25 -14.07 -4.05
CA ARG A 372 22.84 -14.18 -3.72
C ARG A 372 22.61 -15.45 -2.93
N MET A 373 22.07 -15.34 -1.73
CA MET A 373 21.66 -16.45 -0.90
C MET A 373 20.14 -16.58 -0.93
N THR A 374 19.65 -17.76 -0.56
CA THR A 374 18.21 -17.96 -0.35
C THR A 374 17.93 -18.28 1.11
N TYR A 375 16.71 -17.99 1.58
CA TYR A 375 16.30 -18.38 2.92
C TYR A 375 16.47 -19.88 3.17
N THR A 376 16.21 -20.71 2.14
CA THR A 376 16.39 -22.16 2.21
C THR A 376 17.85 -22.54 2.41
N ALA A 377 18.78 -21.94 1.63
CA ALA A 377 20.20 -22.21 1.74
C ALA A 377 20.76 -21.77 3.08
N VAL A 378 20.41 -20.57 3.56
CA VAL A 378 20.82 -20.08 4.86
C VAL A 378 20.28 -20.96 6.00
N ASN A 379 19.02 -21.40 5.93
CA ASN A 379 18.44 -22.29 6.91
C ASN A 379 19.15 -23.66 6.94
N ALA A 380 19.47 -24.23 5.76
CA ALA A 380 20.23 -25.47 5.66
C ALA A 380 21.61 -25.36 6.32
N ILE A 381 22.30 -24.21 6.15
CA ILE A 381 23.60 -23.96 6.81
C ILE A 381 23.43 -23.86 8.33
N VAL A 382 22.46 -23.07 8.76
CA VAL A 382 22.40 -22.61 10.16
C VAL A 382 21.66 -23.59 11.07
N THR A 383 20.55 -24.14 10.59
CA THR A 383 19.65 -25.01 11.38
C THR A 383 19.96 -26.47 11.16
N ASP A 384 20.15 -26.87 9.90
CA ASP A 384 20.28 -28.28 9.53
C ASP A 384 21.73 -28.75 9.53
N GLY A 385 22.71 -27.83 9.42
CA GLY A 385 24.13 -28.17 9.35
C GLY A 385 24.48 -29.00 8.11
N ASP A 386 23.79 -28.76 6.98
CA ASP A 386 23.96 -29.51 5.73
C ASP A 386 25.37 -29.33 5.18
N GLU A 387 26.21 -30.36 5.26
CA GLU A 387 27.61 -30.32 4.86
C GLU A 387 27.80 -30.00 3.36
N ALA A 388 26.86 -30.40 2.50
CA ALA A 388 26.94 -30.15 1.06
C ALA A 388 26.69 -28.66 0.78
N VAL A 389 25.69 -28.08 1.39
CA VAL A 389 25.37 -26.64 1.27
C VAL A 389 26.48 -25.81 1.92
N MET A 390 26.97 -26.22 3.10
CA MET A 390 28.10 -25.55 3.77
C MET A 390 29.37 -25.56 2.90
N ALA A 391 29.65 -26.64 2.18
CA ALA A 391 30.79 -26.71 1.25
C ALA A 391 30.62 -25.79 0.03
N GLU A 392 29.39 -25.66 -0.49
CA GLU A 392 29.08 -24.73 -1.60
C GLU A 392 29.34 -23.27 -1.22
N TYR A 393 29.03 -22.92 0.05
CA TYR A 393 29.12 -21.55 0.58
C TYR A 393 30.24 -21.41 1.65
N GLU A 394 31.29 -22.24 1.60
CA GLU A 394 32.35 -22.33 2.62
C GLU A 394 32.85 -20.95 3.09
N GLY A 395 33.12 -20.04 2.15
CA GLY A 395 33.60 -18.69 2.47
C GLY A 395 32.60 -17.79 3.22
N PHE A 396 31.32 -18.13 3.27
CA PHE A 396 30.26 -17.32 3.89
C PHE A 396 29.68 -17.95 5.16
N VAL A 397 29.88 -19.24 5.37
CA VAL A 397 29.37 -19.97 6.52
C VAL A 397 29.70 -19.30 7.87
N PRO A 398 30.97 -18.87 8.12
CA PRO A 398 31.31 -18.21 9.38
C PRO A 398 30.53 -16.92 9.62
N MET A 399 30.21 -16.17 8.52
CA MET A 399 29.41 -14.96 8.59
C MET A 399 27.98 -15.25 9.08
N PHE A 400 27.30 -16.25 8.51
CA PHE A 400 25.93 -16.61 8.91
C PHE A 400 25.84 -17.09 10.34
N LEU A 401 26.75 -17.97 10.76
CA LEU A 401 26.79 -18.44 12.14
C LEU A 401 27.05 -17.31 13.14
N SER A 402 27.85 -16.31 12.76
CA SER A 402 28.09 -15.12 13.58
C SER A 402 26.90 -14.18 13.61
N LEU A 403 26.22 -13.92 12.45
CA LEU A 403 25.05 -13.06 12.37
C LEU A 403 23.92 -13.53 13.30
N ILE A 404 23.65 -14.83 13.33
CA ILE A 404 22.61 -15.37 14.22
C ILE A 404 22.99 -15.24 15.68
N HIS A 405 24.26 -15.53 16.00
CA HIS A 405 24.75 -15.38 17.36
C HIS A 405 24.63 -13.93 17.86
N ILE A 406 24.83 -12.97 16.99
CA ILE A 406 24.73 -11.53 17.30
C ILE A 406 23.27 -11.08 17.37
N SER A 407 22.43 -11.50 16.42
CA SER A 407 21.05 -10.97 16.27
C SER A 407 20.06 -11.57 17.24
N GLU A 408 20.28 -12.82 17.72
CA GLU A 408 19.38 -13.52 18.64
C GLU A 408 20.13 -14.22 19.80
N PRO A 409 20.91 -13.49 20.61
CA PRO A 409 21.72 -14.10 21.66
C PRO A 409 20.90 -14.82 22.74
N THR A 410 19.59 -14.53 22.84
CA THR A 410 18.69 -15.10 23.85
C THR A 410 17.97 -16.38 23.42
N ARG A 411 17.86 -16.68 22.11
CA ARG A 411 17.19 -17.89 21.63
C ARG A 411 17.94 -19.17 21.91
N HIS A 412 19.29 -19.13 21.97
CA HIS A 412 20.12 -20.30 22.29
C HIS A 412 20.22 -20.64 23.78
N SER A 413 19.73 -19.79 24.67
CA SER A 413 19.72 -20.04 26.11
C SER A 413 18.46 -20.75 26.61
N LEU A 414 17.52 -21.11 25.73
CA LEU A 414 16.22 -21.72 26.06
C LEU A 414 16.02 -23.13 25.43
N ILE A 415 17.09 -23.74 24.89
CA ILE A 415 17.06 -25.14 24.41
C ILE A 415 17.91 -26.00 25.35
#